data_151f96ef1a770dac06a7f2687c1ed242
#
_entry.id   151f96ef1a770dac06a7f2687c1ed242
#
_cell.length_a   1.000
_cell.length_b   1.000
_cell.length_c   1.000
_cell.angle_alpha   90.00
_cell.angle_beta   90.00
_cell.angle_gamma   90.00
#
_symmetry.space_group_name_H-M   'P 1'
#
loop_
_entity.id
_entity.type
_entity.pdbx_description
1 polymer ?
#
loop_
_entity_poly.entity_id
_entity_poly.type
_entity_poly.pdbx_seq_one_letter_code
_entity_poly.pdbx_strand_id
1 'polypeptide(L)'
;MELWFSEFHTPDVKHSIRVQRHLYSHKSEFQQIDIYDTPEFGKVLTLDGNVMLTERDEFIYDEMITHVPMAVHPNVQDVLVIGAGDGGVVRELARYESNRRIDLVEMDEQVLDACRRYLPGNACRLDDDRVHIYFDNALRFIRRKHAQYDLIIVDSTDPFGPSEGYFTREFYGICYNALRDDGIMVNQQGSPFYHQDAEAMQRSHKRIVSTFPISRVYQAHIPTYAAGYWLFGFASKKYHPIDDFDRDKWLALHLKTNYYTVRLHTGAFFLPAFLERMLEEVE
;
A
#
# COMPACT_ATOMS: atom_id res chain seq x y z
N MET A 1 -1.95 21.39 -29.68
CA MET A 1 -0.77 20.76 -29.03
C MET A 1 -1.31 19.70 -28.10
N GLU A 2 -0.85 18.45 -28.19
CA GLU A 2 -1.22 17.41 -27.24
C GLU A 2 -0.25 17.46 -26.06
N LEU A 3 -0.77 17.36 -24.85
CA LEU A 3 0.02 17.30 -23.63
C LEU A 3 0.06 15.84 -23.16
N TRP A 4 1.25 15.32 -22.87
CA TRP A 4 1.47 13.98 -22.37
C TRP A 4 2.30 14.05 -21.09
N PHE A 5 1.85 13.40 -20.03
CA PHE A 5 2.67 13.04 -18.90
C PHE A 5 3.45 11.77 -19.26
N SER A 6 4.71 11.70 -18.87
CA SER A 6 5.54 10.51 -19.08
C SER A 6 6.29 10.16 -17.80
N GLU A 7 6.02 8.98 -17.27
CA GLU A 7 6.80 8.35 -16.23
C GLU A 7 7.97 7.60 -16.87
N PHE A 8 9.17 7.91 -16.44
CA PHE A 8 10.39 7.18 -16.84
C PHE A 8 10.69 6.12 -15.78
N HIS A 9 10.11 4.94 -15.95
CA HIS A 9 10.28 3.85 -15.00
C HIS A 9 11.71 3.30 -14.98
N THR A 10 12.32 3.19 -16.14
CA THR A 10 13.76 2.91 -16.34
C THR A 10 14.33 3.83 -17.40
N PRO A 11 15.67 3.89 -17.60
CA PRO A 11 16.25 4.64 -18.72
C PRO A 11 15.70 4.22 -20.10
N ASP A 12 15.21 2.98 -20.22
CA ASP A 12 14.79 2.38 -21.49
C ASP A 12 13.27 2.18 -21.58
N VAL A 13 12.52 2.41 -20.49
CA VAL A 13 11.06 2.19 -20.42
C VAL A 13 10.36 3.42 -19.87
N LYS A 14 9.41 3.93 -20.64
CA LYS A 14 8.50 4.97 -20.16
C LYS A 14 7.05 4.60 -20.43
N HIS A 15 6.18 5.04 -19.53
CA HIS A 15 4.74 5.02 -19.71
C HIS A 15 4.24 6.44 -19.92
N SER A 16 3.29 6.62 -20.82
CA SER A 16 2.78 7.96 -21.10
C SER A 16 1.26 7.97 -21.12
N ILE A 17 0.69 8.96 -20.43
CA ILE A 17 -0.74 9.20 -20.32
C ILE A 17 -1.03 10.56 -20.93
N ARG A 18 -2.04 10.64 -21.83
CA ARG A 18 -2.47 11.92 -22.39
C ARG A 18 -3.15 12.76 -21.29
N VAL A 19 -2.69 13.99 -21.15
CA VAL A 19 -3.16 14.93 -20.14
C VAL A 19 -4.05 15.96 -20.82
N GLN A 20 -5.19 16.27 -20.19
CA GLN A 20 -6.07 17.33 -20.60
C GLN A 20 -5.72 18.65 -19.91
N ARG A 21 -5.41 18.59 -18.62
CA ARG A 21 -5.01 19.75 -17.80
C ARG A 21 -4.05 19.34 -16.71
N HIS A 22 -3.08 20.19 -16.41
CA HIS A 22 -2.28 20.12 -15.19
C HIS A 22 -3.02 20.91 -14.11
N LEU A 23 -3.56 20.24 -13.11
CA LEU A 23 -4.44 20.82 -12.10
C LEU A 23 -3.68 21.40 -10.91
N TYR A 24 -2.59 20.76 -10.53
CA TYR A 24 -1.81 21.13 -9.37
C TYR A 24 -0.34 20.72 -9.57
N SER A 25 0.56 21.57 -9.11
CA SER A 25 2.00 21.33 -9.06
C SER A 25 2.59 22.06 -7.87
N HIS A 26 3.24 21.31 -6.99
CA HIS A 26 3.89 21.86 -5.81
C HIS A 26 5.11 21.03 -5.46
N LYS A 27 6.22 21.71 -5.17
CA LYS A 27 7.41 21.09 -4.61
C LYS A 27 7.44 21.33 -3.10
N SER A 28 7.16 20.28 -2.34
CA SER A 28 7.30 20.29 -0.88
C SER A 28 8.78 20.20 -0.46
N GLU A 29 9.03 20.13 0.84
CA GLU A 29 10.36 19.82 1.36
C GLU A 29 10.80 18.38 1.05
N PHE A 30 9.86 17.49 0.70
CA PHE A 30 10.09 16.05 0.53
C PHE A 30 10.10 15.63 -0.94
N GLN A 31 9.17 16.15 -1.76
CA GLN A 31 8.93 15.65 -3.11
C GLN A 31 8.20 16.64 -4.00
N GLN A 32 8.19 16.38 -5.30
CA GLN A 32 7.35 17.06 -6.26
C GLN A 32 5.97 16.38 -6.32
N ILE A 33 4.90 17.14 -6.12
CA ILE A 33 3.51 16.66 -6.15
C ILE A 33 2.83 17.27 -7.36
N ASP A 34 2.33 16.43 -8.27
CA ASP A 34 1.56 16.90 -9.42
C ASP A 34 0.23 16.14 -9.53
N ILE A 35 -0.82 16.85 -9.93
CA ILE A 35 -2.13 16.27 -10.22
C ILE A 35 -2.54 16.69 -11.62
N TYR A 36 -2.83 15.67 -12.45
CA TYR A 36 -3.26 15.83 -13.82
C TYR A 36 -4.71 15.38 -13.99
N ASP A 37 -5.44 16.07 -14.88
CA ASP A 37 -6.74 15.66 -15.39
C ASP A 37 -6.53 14.93 -16.71
N THR A 38 -6.99 13.70 -16.82
CA THR A 38 -6.79 12.86 -18.00
C THR A 38 -8.13 12.36 -18.55
N PRO A 39 -8.25 12.20 -19.89
CA PRO A 39 -9.50 11.72 -20.49
C PRO A 39 -9.84 10.26 -20.16
N GLU A 40 -8.81 9.41 -19.96
CA GLU A 40 -9.00 7.96 -19.80
C GLU A 40 -9.07 7.54 -18.32
N PHE A 41 -8.24 8.14 -17.46
CA PHE A 41 -8.06 7.67 -16.08
C PHE A 41 -8.62 8.61 -15.02
N GLY A 42 -9.29 9.72 -15.42
CA GLY A 42 -9.69 10.76 -14.48
C GLY A 42 -8.48 11.51 -13.95
N LYS A 43 -8.49 11.88 -12.69
CA LYS A 43 -7.33 12.51 -12.08
C LYS A 43 -6.23 11.50 -11.77
N VAL A 44 -4.99 11.93 -11.99
CA VAL A 44 -3.78 11.16 -11.75
C VAL A 44 -2.92 11.94 -10.77
N LEU A 45 -2.56 11.32 -9.65
CA LEU A 45 -1.56 11.82 -8.71
C LEU A 45 -0.20 11.25 -9.07
N THR A 46 0.80 12.12 -9.14
CA THR A 46 2.19 11.70 -9.27
C THR A 46 3.05 12.32 -8.18
N LEU A 47 4.01 11.55 -7.67
CA LEU A 47 5.04 11.99 -6.74
C LEU A 47 6.42 11.77 -7.39
N ASP A 48 7.22 12.85 -7.47
CA ASP A 48 8.52 12.85 -8.17
C ASP A 48 8.46 12.28 -9.60
N GLY A 49 7.31 12.46 -10.28
CA GLY A 49 7.09 11.98 -11.64
C GLY A 49 6.71 10.49 -11.76
N ASN A 50 6.46 9.80 -10.65
CA ASN A 50 5.94 8.44 -10.62
C ASN A 50 4.42 8.45 -10.38
N VAL A 51 3.67 7.62 -11.10
CA VAL A 51 2.22 7.48 -10.90
C VAL A 51 1.95 6.77 -9.57
N MET A 52 1.25 7.46 -8.67
CA MET A 52 0.83 6.88 -7.39
C MET A 52 -0.57 6.28 -7.50
N LEU A 53 -1.50 7.00 -8.10
CA LEU A 53 -2.86 6.52 -8.32
C LEU A 53 -3.54 7.23 -9.48
N THR A 54 -4.62 6.62 -9.96
CA THR A 54 -5.61 7.27 -10.82
C THR A 54 -7.02 7.04 -10.28
N GLU A 55 -7.95 7.98 -10.51
CA GLU A 55 -9.35 7.80 -10.07
C GLU A 55 -10.01 6.54 -10.67
N ARG A 56 -9.45 5.98 -11.75
CA ARG A 56 -10.03 4.83 -12.43
C ARG A 56 -9.66 3.48 -11.84
N ASP A 57 -8.47 3.34 -11.26
CA ASP A 57 -7.96 2.03 -10.80
C ASP A 57 -7.39 2.00 -9.39
N GLU A 58 -7.43 3.12 -8.64
CA GLU A 58 -6.91 3.19 -7.26
C GLU A 58 -7.51 2.12 -6.34
N PHE A 59 -8.79 1.81 -6.53
CA PHE A 59 -9.48 0.81 -5.72
C PHE A 59 -8.83 -0.57 -5.74
N ILE A 60 -8.08 -0.90 -6.79
CA ILE A 60 -7.38 -2.19 -6.89
C ILE A 60 -6.34 -2.31 -5.79
N TYR A 61 -5.51 -1.27 -5.66
CA TYR A 61 -4.46 -1.21 -4.65
C TYR A 61 -5.06 -1.14 -3.25
N ASP A 62 -5.95 -0.18 -3.03
CA ASP A 62 -6.53 0.10 -1.71
C ASP A 62 -7.32 -1.07 -1.14
N GLU A 63 -8.13 -1.73 -1.99
CA GLU A 63 -8.87 -2.91 -1.59
C GLU A 63 -7.95 -4.10 -1.27
N MET A 64 -6.91 -4.34 -2.07
CA MET A 64 -6.04 -5.49 -1.86
C MET A 64 -5.13 -5.34 -0.64
N ILE A 65 -4.55 -4.16 -0.42
CA ILE A 65 -3.69 -3.93 0.75
C ILE A 65 -4.50 -3.93 2.05
N THR A 66 -5.79 -3.53 2.00
CA THR A 66 -6.66 -3.43 3.17
C THR A 66 -7.44 -4.71 3.43
N HIS A 67 -8.19 -5.22 2.45
CA HIS A 67 -9.15 -6.30 2.71
C HIS A 67 -8.49 -7.67 2.92
N VAL A 68 -7.32 -7.91 2.34
CA VAL A 68 -6.60 -9.18 2.54
C VAL A 68 -6.28 -9.39 4.03
N PRO A 69 -5.56 -8.50 4.74
CA PRO A 69 -5.28 -8.72 6.16
C PRO A 69 -6.54 -8.62 7.04
N MET A 70 -7.50 -7.75 6.70
CA MET A 70 -8.75 -7.59 7.46
C MET A 70 -9.65 -8.84 7.41
N ALA A 71 -9.58 -9.62 6.34
CA ALA A 71 -10.32 -10.86 6.19
C ALA A 71 -9.69 -12.05 6.91
N VAL A 72 -8.40 -11.96 7.27
CA VAL A 72 -7.64 -13.00 7.94
C VAL A 72 -7.61 -12.80 9.46
N HIS A 73 -7.31 -11.60 9.92
CA HIS A 73 -7.25 -11.32 11.36
C HIS A 73 -8.66 -11.33 11.99
N PRO A 74 -8.91 -12.10 13.06
CA PRO A 74 -10.26 -12.29 13.58
C PRO A 74 -10.88 -11.02 14.19
N ASN A 75 -10.07 -10.09 14.70
CA ASN A 75 -10.56 -8.90 15.38
C ASN A 75 -9.54 -7.75 15.32
N VAL A 76 -9.50 -7.03 14.21
CA VAL A 76 -8.68 -5.82 14.06
C VAL A 76 -9.41 -4.66 14.74
N GLN A 77 -8.72 -3.96 15.65
CA GLN A 77 -9.22 -2.79 16.36
C GLN A 77 -8.31 -1.57 16.24
N ASP A 78 -7.00 -1.77 16.38
CA ASP A 78 -6.02 -0.69 16.30
C ASP A 78 -5.10 -0.92 15.10
N VAL A 79 -5.14 0.02 14.16
CA VAL A 79 -4.41 -0.04 12.89
C VAL A 79 -3.41 1.08 12.81
N LEU A 80 -2.21 0.78 12.33
CA LEU A 80 -1.23 1.77 11.89
C LEU A 80 -1.11 1.75 10.38
N VAL A 81 -1.25 2.89 9.74
CA VAL A 81 -1.00 3.11 8.32
C VAL A 81 0.22 4.02 8.19
N ILE A 82 1.22 3.59 7.43
CA ILE A 82 2.46 4.33 7.15
C ILE A 82 2.45 4.71 5.68
N GLY A 83 2.49 6.01 5.38
CA GLY A 83 2.23 6.54 4.05
C GLY A 83 0.72 6.66 3.78
N ALA A 84 0.27 6.36 2.58
CA ALA A 84 -1.15 6.46 2.18
C ALA A 84 -1.76 7.87 2.34
N GLY A 85 -0.97 8.91 2.09
CA GLY A 85 -1.40 10.29 2.21
C GLY A 85 -2.56 10.69 1.30
N ASP A 86 -2.90 9.88 0.29
CA ASP A 86 -4.08 10.08 -0.55
C ASP A 86 -5.41 9.74 0.18
N GLY A 87 -5.37 8.88 1.20
CA GLY A 87 -6.51 8.51 2.04
C GLY A 87 -7.30 7.28 1.58
N GLY A 88 -6.93 6.61 0.48
CA GLY A 88 -7.65 5.46 -0.05
C GLY A 88 -7.64 4.26 0.91
N VAL A 89 -6.49 3.92 1.47
CA VAL A 89 -6.36 2.87 2.50
C VAL A 89 -7.20 3.20 3.74
N VAL A 90 -7.17 4.46 4.18
CA VAL A 90 -7.98 4.93 5.32
C VAL A 90 -9.47 4.82 5.00
N ARG A 91 -9.89 5.16 3.79
CA ARG A 91 -11.27 4.99 3.31
C ARG A 91 -11.73 3.55 3.44
N GLU A 92 -10.92 2.59 2.98
CA GLU A 92 -11.27 1.18 3.07
C GLU A 92 -11.27 0.65 4.52
N LEU A 93 -10.32 1.05 5.36
CA LEU A 93 -10.27 0.71 6.78
C LEU A 93 -11.47 1.27 7.55
N ALA A 94 -11.90 2.49 7.26
CA ALA A 94 -13.03 3.14 7.94
C ALA A 94 -14.39 2.45 7.70
N ARG A 95 -14.48 1.54 6.72
CA ARG A 95 -15.67 0.72 6.44
C ARG A 95 -15.87 -0.41 7.46
N TYR A 96 -14.85 -0.73 8.24
CA TYR A 96 -14.93 -1.76 9.29
C TYR A 96 -15.29 -1.12 10.62
N GLU A 97 -16.46 -1.46 11.16
CA GLU A 97 -16.91 -0.95 12.45
C GLU A 97 -16.07 -1.46 13.64
N SER A 98 -15.34 -2.57 13.44
CA SER A 98 -14.41 -3.10 14.44
C SER A 98 -13.22 -2.21 14.71
N ASN A 99 -12.79 -1.41 13.72
CA ASN A 99 -11.66 -0.50 13.86
C ASN A 99 -12.03 0.65 14.82
N ARG A 100 -11.35 0.70 15.95
CA ARG A 100 -11.53 1.74 16.97
C ARG A 100 -10.56 2.90 16.79
N ARG A 101 -9.40 2.61 16.21
CA ARG A 101 -8.34 3.57 16.00
C ARG A 101 -7.57 3.27 14.73
N ILE A 102 -7.36 4.29 13.92
CA ILE A 102 -6.54 4.27 12.71
C ILE A 102 -5.52 5.40 12.85
N ASP A 103 -4.29 5.06 13.18
CA ASP A 103 -3.17 6.01 13.18
C ASP A 103 -2.59 6.08 11.77
N LEU A 104 -2.68 7.23 11.12
CA LEU A 104 -2.07 7.51 9.82
C LEU A 104 -0.79 8.35 10.04
N VAL A 105 0.35 7.82 9.65
CA VAL A 105 1.63 8.52 9.72
C VAL A 105 2.10 8.84 8.31
N GLU A 106 2.00 10.11 7.96
CA GLU A 106 2.45 10.65 6.67
C GLU A 106 3.54 11.70 6.92
N MET A 107 4.54 11.73 6.07
CA MET A 107 5.64 12.67 6.22
C MET A 107 5.33 14.03 5.60
N ASP A 108 4.56 14.02 4.50
CA ASP A 108 4.28 15.20 3.68
C ASP A 108 2.81 15.63 3.78
N GLU A 109 2.53 16.60 4.64
CA GLU A 109 1.19 17.21 4.80
C GLU A 109 0.62 17.71 3.49
N GLN A 110 1.47 18.19 2.56
CA GLN A 110 1.02 18.73 1.28
C GLN A 110 0.39 17.68 0.36
N VAL A 111 0.73 16.40 0.53
CA VAL A 111 0.07 15.31 -0.20
C VAL A 111 -1.38 15.17 0.26
N LEU A 112 -1.62 15.15 1.58
CA LEU A 112 -2.99 15.10 2.12
C LEU A 112 -3.82 16.28 1.65
N ASP A 113 -3.27 17.50 1.73
CA ASP A 113 -3.99 18.70 1.34
C ASP A 113 -4.34 18.70 -0.15
N ALA A 114 -3.41 18.27 -1.00
CA ALA A 114 -3.65 18.11 -2.42
C ALA A 114 -4.75 17.07 -2.69
N CYS A 115 -4.72 15.93 -2.00
CA CYS A 115 -5.70 14.86 -2.16
C CYS A 115 -7.09 15.26 -1.63
N ARG A 116 -7.18 15.93 -0.48
CA ARG A 116 -8.45 16.50 0.00
C ARG A 116 -9.09 17.42 -1.04
N ARG A 117 -8.29 18.22 -1.71
CA ARG A 117 -8.77 19.20 -2.68
C ARG A 117 -9.12 18.59 -4.04
N TYR A 118 -8.29 17.69 -4.55
CA TYR A 118 -8.39 17.23 -5.93
C TYR A 118 -8.87 15.79 -6.07
N LEU A 119 -8.71 14.95 -5.04
CA LEU A 119 -9.08 13.55 -4.99
C LEU A 119 -10.03 13.27 -3.80
N PRO A 120 -11.15 14.02 -3.67
CA PRO A 120 -12.04 13.90 -2.51
C PRO A 120 -12.65 12.50 -2.36
N GLY A 121 -12.71 11.69 -3.42
CA GLY A 121 -13.17 10.30 -3.37
C GLY A 121 -12.24 9.41 -2.53
N ASN A 122 -10.93 9.61 -2.61
CA ASN A 122 -9.93 8.90 -1.79
C ASN A 122 -9.90 9.47 -0.37
N ALA A 123 -9.81 10.79 -0.24
CA ALA A 123 -9.62 11.49 1.02
C ALA A 123 -10.88 11.58 1.91
N CYS A 124 -12.02 11.02 1.49
CA CYS A 124 -13.34 11.23 2.10
C CYS A 124 -13.48 10.73 3.55
N ARG A 125 -12.55 9.93 4.07
CA ARG A 125 -12.55 9.41 5.43
C ARG A 125 -11.39 9.86 6.30
N LEU A 126 -10.56 10.77 5.82
CA LEU A 126 -9.45 11.33 6.61
C LEU A 126 -9.92 12.10 7.86
N ASP A 127 -11.16 12.57 7.87
CA ASP A 127 -11.77 13.29 9.00
C ASP A 127 -12.73 12.42 9.84
N ASP A 128 -12.69 11.09 9.71
CA ASP A 128 -13.43 10.14 10.57
C ASP A 128 -12.86 10.22 12.00
N ASP A 129 -13.72 10.26 13.04
CA ASP A 129 -13.33 10.43 14.45
C ASP A 129 -12.32 9.37 14.94
N ARG A 130 -12.23 8.23 14.27
CA ARG A 130 -11.30 7.14 14.60
C ARG A 130 -9.92 7.34 13.98
N VAL A 131 -9.76 8.27 13.04
CA VAL A 131 -8.52 8.54 12.31
C VAL A 131 -7.70 9.60 13.02
N HIS A 132 -6.46 9.27 13.30
CA HIS A 132 -5.48 10.17 13.90
C HIS A 132 -4.30 10.36 12.95
N ILE A 133 -4.16 11.55 12.40
CA ILE A 133 -3.10 11.86 11.44
C ILE A 133 -1.88 12.45 12.18
N TYR A 134 -0.71 11.93 11.87
CA TYR A 134 0.58 12.37 12.39
C TYR A 134 1.51 12.72 11.23
N PHE A 135 1.93 13.97 11.17
CA PHE A 135 2.97 14.41 10.23
C PHE A 135 4.34 14.16 10.87
N ASP A 136 4.90 12.99 10.67
CA ASP A 136 6.14 12.56 11.30
C ASP A 136 6.88 11.52 10.43
N ASN A 137 8.16 11.33 10.73
CA ASN A 137 8.91 10.19 10.21
C ASN A 137 8.41 8.89 10.86
N ALA A 138 7.94 7.95 10.06
CA ALA A 138 7.31 6.72 10.55
C ALA A 138 8.26 5.85 11.39
N LEU A 139 9.57 5.78 11.07
CA LEU A 139 10.55 5.09 11.90
C LEU A 139 10.61 5.67 13.31
N ARG A 140 10.61 7.01 13.43
CA ARG A 140 10.61 7.70 14.71
C ARG A 140 9.32 7.47 15.48
N PHE A 141 8.20 7.51 14.79
CA PHE A 141 6.89 7.29 15.37
C PHE A 141 6.72 5.87 15.93
N ILE A 142 6.98 4.86 15.11
CA ILE A 142 6.72 3.46 15.45
C ILE A 142 7.73 2.90 16.47
N ARG A 143 8.97 3.41 16.52
CA ARG A 143 10.01 2.93 17.46
C ARG A 143 9.60 2.99 18.93
N ARG A 144 8.60 3.83 19.27
CA ARG A 144 8.08 4.00 20.64
C ARG A 144 6.86 3.16 20.92
N LYS A 145 6.42 2.32 19.96
CA LYS A 145 5.20 1.52 20.07
C LYS A 145 5.58 0.07 20.36
N HIS A 146 4.84 -0.55 21.29
CA HIS A 146 5.05 -1.93 21.69
C HIS A 146 3.69 -2.60 21.86
N ALA A 147 3.45 -3.73 21.16
CA ALA A 147 2.22 -4.51 21.22
C ALA A 147 0.94 -3.63 21.19
N GLN A 148 0.92 -2.64 20.32
CA GLN A 148 -0.15 -1.65 20.25
C GLN A 148 -1.14 -1.91 19.11
N TYR A 149 -0.67 -2.44 17.99
CA TYR A 149 -1.47 -2.56 16.76
C TYR A 149 -1.79 -4.02 16.45
N ASP A 150 -3.00 -4.25 15.94
CA ASP A 150 -3.43 -5.53 15.37
C ASP A 150 -2.98 -5.65 13.92
N LEU A 151 -2.95 -4.51 13.21
CA LEU A 151 -2.57 -4.43 11.81
C LEU A 151 -1.64 -3.22 11.58
N ILE A 152 -0.59 -3.45 10.81
CA ILE A 152 0.27 -2.40 10.27
C ILE A 152 0.22 -2.51 8.75
N ILE A 153 -0.16 -1.42 8.07
CA ILE A 153 -0.10 -1.29 6.62
C ILE A 153 1.02 -0.32 6.27
N VAL A 154 1.97 -0.78 5.46
CA VAL A 154 3.08 0.03 4.96
C VAL A 154 2.83 0.32 3.49
N ASP A 155 2.26 1.48 3.24
CA ASP A 155 1.94 2.01 1.93
C ASP A 155 2.89 3.19 1.63
N SER A 156 4.14 2.86 1.43
CA SER A 156 5.20 3.82 1.12
C SER A 156 5.51 3.83 -0.37
N THR A 157 6.13 4.90 -0.84
CA THR A 157 6.73 4.92 -2.18
C THR A 157 7.82 3.84 -2.31
N ASP A 158 8.34 3.64 -3.51
CA ASP A 158 9.35 2.64 -3.83
C ASP A 158 10.58 2.68 -2.90
N PRO A 159 11.34 1.56 -2.77
CA PRO A 159 12.46 1.41 -1.83
C PRO A 159 13.69 2.25 -2.20
N PHE A 160 13.49 3.41 -2.78
CA PHE A 160 14.53 4.36 -3.19
C PHE A 160 14.27 5.72 -2.53
N GLY A 161 15.35 6.46 -2.24
CA GLY A 161 15.25 7.81 -1.66
C GLY A 161 14.68 7.83 -0.23
N PRO A 162 13.71 8.70 0.08
CA PRO A 162 13.22 8.90 1.46
C PRO A 162 12.61 7.64 2.09
N SER A 163 12.06 6.73 1.29
CA SER A 163 11.40 5.50 1.75
C SER A 163 12.35 4.32 1.97
N GLU A 164 13.63 4.39 1.56
CA GLU A 164 14.60 3.30 1.70
C GLU A 164 14.67 2.73 3.13
N GLY A 165 14.49 3.60 4.12
CA GLY A 165 14.47 3.22 5.54
C GLY A 165 13.37 2.23 5.91
N TYR A 166 12.25 2.19 5.17
CA TYR A 166 11.09 1.31 5.44
C TYR A 166 11.27 -0.11 4.87
N PHE A 167 12.38 -0.37 4.20
CA PHE A 167 12.70 -1.68 3.64
C PHE A 167 13.88 -2.36 4.36
N THR A 168 14.25 -1.89 5.55
CA THR A 168 15.37 -2.43 6.33
C THR A 168 14.91 -3.52 7.32
N ARG A 169 15.82 -4.43 7.69
CA ARG A 169 15.57 -5.42 8.73
C ARG A 169 15.22 -4.77 10.07
N GLU A 170 15.85 -3.63 10.38
CA GLU A 170 15.56 -2.84 11.58
C GLU A 170 14.09 -2.40 11.58
N PHE A 171 13.60 -1.85 10.46
CA PHE A 171 12.21 -1.41 10.34
C PHE A 171 11.23 -2.55 10.54
N TYR A 172 11.44 -3.70 9.89
CA TYR A 172 10.56 -4.87 10.08
C TYR A 172 10.58 -5.39 11.52
N GLY A 173 11.74 -5.37 12.19
CA GLY A 173 11.86 -5.69 13.61
C GLY A 173 11.09 -4.71 14.51
N ILE A 174 11.12 -3.41 14.19
CA ILE A 174 10.33 -2.39 14.90
C ILE A 174 8.83 -2.61 14.66
N CYS A 175 8.39 -2.88 13.42
CA CYS A 175 7.00 -3.24 13.11
C CYS A 175 6.56 -4.48 13.89
N TYR A 176 7.41 -5.53 13.92
CA TYR A 176 7.15 -6.74 14.70
C TYR A 176 6.90 -6.41 16.18
N ASN A 177 7.74 -5.57 16.80
CA ASN A 177 7.58 -5.20 18.21
C ASN A 177 6.34 -4.32 18.46
N ALA A 178 5.94 -3.50 17.51
CA ALA A 178 4.76 -2.65 17.60
C ALA A 178 3.43 -3.43 17.45
N LEU A 179 3.47 -4.56 16.75
CA LEU A 179 2.35 -5.47 16.62
C LEU A 179 2.09 -6.27 17.91
N ARG A 180 0.82 -6.50 18.20
CA ARG A 180 0.37 -7.48 19.20
C ARG A 180 0.83 -8.90 18.85
N ASP A 181 0.64 -9.85 19.77
CA ASP A 181 1.15 -11.23 19.64
C ASP A 181 0.54 -12.00 18.46
N ASP A 182 -0.57 -11.53 17.92
CA ASP A 182 -1.26 -12.11 16.78
C ASP A 182 -1.38 -11.14 15.59
N GLY A 183 -0.62 -10.03 15.63
CA GLY A 183 -0.72 -8.96 14.64
C GLY A 183 -0.18 -9.32 13.27
N ILE A 184 -0.68 -8.59 12.28
CA ILE A 184 -0.35 -8.73 10.86
C ILE A 184 0.29 -7.43 10.36
N MET A 185 1.30 -7.55 9.51
CA MET A 185 1.85 -6.46 8.70
C MET A 185 1.64 -6.76 7.23
N VAL A 186 1.20 -5.76 6.47
CA VAL A 186 1.17 -5.81 5.00
C VAL A 186 1.96 -4.65 4.45
N ASN A 187 2.71 -4.88 3.38
CA ASN A 187 3.46 -3.83 2.70
C ASN A 187 3.37 -4.00 1.18
N GLN A 188 3.51 -2.90 0.44
CA GLN A 188 3.75 -2.96 -0.98
C GLN A 188 5.17 -3.52 -1.25
N GLN A 189 5.35 -4.27 -2.33
CA GLN A 189 6.64 -4.88 -2.70
C GLN A 189 7.06 -4.60 -4.16
N GLY A 190 6.34 -3.72 -4.84
CA GLY A 190 6.64 -3.35 -6.22
C GLY A 190 6.33 -4.43 -7.24
N SER A 191 7.04 -4.38 -8.35
CA SER A 191 6.89 -5.32 -9.48
C SER A 191 8.08 -6.26 -9.60
N PRO A 192 7.90 -7.54 -9.99
CA PRO A 192 9.00 -8.46 -10.19
C PRO A 192 9.63 -8.38 -11.60
N PHE A 193 9.13 -7.51 -12.50
CA PHE A 193 9.52 -7.54 -13.91
C PHE A 193 10.74 -6.70 -14.26
N TYR A 194 10.92 -5.56 -13.60
CA TYR A 194 12.08 -4.70 -13.84
C TYR A 194 13.20 -5.10 -12.90
N HIS A 195 14.42 -5.15 -13.41
CA HIS A 195 15.56 -5.72 -12.70
C HIS A 195 15.80 -5.09 -11.32
N GLN A 196 15.77 -3.76 -11.23
CA GLN A 196 15.99 -3.05 -9.96
C GLN A 196 14.84 -3.31 -8.95
N ASP A 197 13.59 -3.34 -9.44
CA ASP A 197 12.41 -3.60 -8.60
C ASP A 197 12.43 -5.04 -8.09
N ALA A 198 12.75 -6.00 -8.97
CA ALA A 198 12.87 -7.41 -8.64
C ALA A 198 13.92 -7.66 -7.55
N GLU A 199 15.09 -7.05 -7.65
CA GLU A 199 16.12 -7.12 -6.60
C GLU A 199 15.66 -6.47 -5.29
N ALA A 200 14.95 -5.34 -5.36
CA ALA A 200 14.43 -4.66 -4.18
C ALA A 200 13.35 -5.52 -3.49
N MET A 201 12.45 -6.12 -4.27
CA MET A 201 11.44 -7.06 -3.80
C MET A 201 12.07 -8.28 -3.10
N GLN A 202 13.05 -8.94 -3.72
CA GLN A 202 13.76 -10.08 -3.11
C GLN A 202 14.47 -9.68 -1.80
N ARG A 203 15.13 -8.51 -1.77
CA ARG A 203 15.77 -8.00 -0.54
C ARG A 203 14.76 -7.73 0.57
N SER A 204 13.60 -7.15 0.23
CA SER A 204 12.51 -6.89 1.17
C SER A 204 11.96 -8.22 1.72
N HIS A 205 11.59 -9.14 0.83
CA HIS A 205 11.05 -10.45 1.19
C HIS A 205 12.00 -11.22 2.14
N LYS A 206 13.28 -11.33 1.80
CA LYS A 206 14.30 -11.97 2.65
C LYS A 206 14.33 -11.41 4.08
N ARG A 207 14.21 -10.09 4.22
CA ARG A 207 14.21 -9.42 5.52
C ARG A 207 12.94 -9.70 6.31
N ILE A 208 11.79 -9.76 5.62
CA ILE A 208 10.50 -10.08 6.25
C ILE A 208 10.49 -11.54 6.73
N VAL A 209 10.87 -12.50 5.88
CA VAL A 209 10.96 -13.94 6.24
C VAL A 209 11.88 -14.15 7.45
N SER A 210 13.00 -13.41 7.53
CA SER A 210 13.91 -13.49 8.69
C SER A 210 13.35 -12.88 9.98
N THR A 211 12.21 -12.19 9.93
CA THR A 211 11.64 -11.43 11.05
C THR A 211 10.30 -12.02 11.52
N PHE A 212 9.45 -12.46 10.60
CA PHE A 212 8.11 -12.97 10.89
C PHE A 212 8.02 -14.49 10.70
N PRO A 213 7.31 -15.21 11.58
CA PRO A 213 7.14 -16.66 11.46
C PRO A 213 6.29 -17.09 10.26
N ILE A 214 5.41 -16.22 9.79
CA ILE A 214 4.59 -16.44 8.60
C ILE A 214 4.81 -15.27 7.66
N SER A 215 5.27 -15.57 6.45
CA SER A 215 5.46 -14.61 5.37
C SER A 215 4.94 -15.19 4.07
N ARG A 216 4.12 -14.42 3.33
CA ARG A 216 3.60 -14.76 2.02
C ARG A 216 3.56 -13.53 1.13
N VAL A 217 3.59 -13.75 -0.16
CA VAL A 217 3.43 -12.70 -1.17
C VAL A 217 2.13 -12.94 -1.92
N TYR A 218 1.41 -11.87 -2.23
CA TYR A 218 0.23 -11.91 -3.06
C TYR A 218 0.24 -10.81 -4.11
N GLN A 219 -0.56 -10.97 -5.15
CA GLN A 219 -0.49 -10.18 -6.38
C GLN A 219 -1.79 -9.44 -6.66
N ALA A 220 -1.65 -8.31 -7.35
CA ALA A 220 -2.75 -7.60 -8.00
C ALA A 220 -2.32 -7.08 -9.37
N HIS A 221 -3.29 -6.78 -10.23
CA HIS A 221 -3.06 -6.16 -11.53
C HIS A 221 -3.56 -4.73 -11.50
N ILE A 222 -2.64 -3.76 -11.59
CA ILE A 222 -2.92 -2.33 -11.55
C ILE A 222 -2.55 -1.73 -12.92
N PRO A 223 -3.53 -1.47 -13.79
CA PRO A 223 -3.30 -1.13 -15.19
C PRO A 223 -2.39 0.07 -15.42
N THR A 224 -2.42 1.05 -14.52
CA THR A 224 -1.66 2.30 -14.67
C THR A 224 -0.24 2.24 -14.11
N TYR A 225 0.12 1.21 -13.37
CA TYR A 225 1.51 1.00 -12.94
C TYR A 225 2.36 0.42 -14.07
N ALA A 226 3.64 0.76 -14.09
CA ALA A 226 4.54 0.51 -15.21
C ALA A 226 4.54 -0.93 -15.74
N ALA A 227 4.45 -1.94 -14.88
CA ALA A 227 4.37 -3.34 -15.28
C ALA A 227 2.95 -3.90 -15.27
N GLY A 228 1.97 -3.17 -14.75
CA GLY A 228 0.60 -3.67 -14.55
C GLY A 228 0.49 -4.83 -13.54
N TYR A 229 1.59 -5.32 -13.01
CA TYR A 229 1.68 -6.45 -12.09
C TYR A 229 2.36 -6.01 -10.81
N TRP A 230 1.63 -6.06 -9.71
CA TRP A 230 2.05 -5.52 -8.43
C TRP A 230 1.98 -6.55 -7.31
N LEU A 231 2.91 -6.47 -6.39
CA LEU A 231 3.05 -7.42 -5.30
C LEU A 231 2.86 -6.75 -3.95
N PHE A 232 2.27 -7.50 -3.05
CA PHE A 232 2.15 -7.18 -1.64
C PHE A 232 2.74 -8.28 -0.78
N GLY A 233 3.44 -7.90 0.28
CA GLY A 233 3.91 -8.81 1.31
C GLY A 233 2.89 -8.92 2.43
N PHE A 234 2.60 -10.13 2.86
CA PHE A 234 1.81 -10.46 4.04
C PHE A 234 2.72 -11.10 5.08
N ALA A 235 2.88 -10.48 6.23
CA ALA A 235 3.72 -10.95 7.31
C ALA A 235 2.89 -11.03 8.61
N SER A 236 2.88 -12.18 9.26
CA SER A 236 2.02 -12.43 10.41
C SER A 236 2.77 -13.11 11.53
N LYS A 237 2.40 -12.78 12.75
CA LYS A 237 2.88 -13.50 13.95
C LYS A 237 2.15 -14.83 14.18
N LYS A 238 0.93 -14.96 13.65
CA LYS A 238 0.07 -16.10 14.00
C LYS A 238 -0.77 -16.64 12.85
N TYR A 239 -1.43 -15.77 12.09
CA TYR A 239 -2.44 -16.19 11.11
C TYR A 239 -1.83 -16.42 9.73
N HIS A 240 -2.14 -17.57 9.14
CA HIS A 240 -1.79 -17.88 7.75
C HIS A 240 -2.86 -17.28 6.81
N PRO A 241 -2.47 -16.56 5.72
CA PRO A 241 -3.43 -15.80 4.92
C PRO A 241 -4.46 -16.64 4.16
N ILE A 242 -4.19 -17.93 3.94
CA ILE A 242 -5.12 -18.85 3.26
C ILE A 242 -5.85 -19.73 4.28
N ASP A 243 -5.10 -20.34 5.22
CA ASP A 243 -5.66 -21.36 6.13
C ASP A 243 -6.54 -20.73 7.23
N ASP A 244 -6.21 -19.50 7.66
CA ASP A 244 -6.97 -18.76 8.66
C ASP A 244 -7.93 -17.70 8.05
N PHE A 245 -8.08 -17.72 6.73
CA PHE A 245 -9.03 -16.85 6.04
C PHE A 245 -10.47 -17.21 6.37
N ASP A 246 -11.17 -16.31 7.08
CA ASP A 246 -12.58 -16.47 7.43
C ASP A 246 -13.49 -15.86 6.36
N ARG A 247 -13.77 -16.68 5.36
CA ARG A 247 -14.63 -16.31 4.23
C ARG A 247 -16.03 -15.87 4.67
N ASP A 248 -16.64 -16.61 5.60
CA ASP A 248 -18.05 -16.39 5.98
C ASP A 248 -18.16 -15.14 6.83
N LYS A 249 -17.20 -14.89 7.72
CA LYS A 249 -17.08 -13.63 8.47
C LYS A 249 -16.96 -12.44 7.51
N TRP A 250 -16.10 -12.52 6.51
CA TRP A 250 -15.94 -11.41 5.56
C TRP A 250 -17.22 -11.16 4.75
N LEU A 251 -17.88 -12.21 4.25
CA LEU A 251 -19.15 -12.09 3.52
C LEU A 251 -20.27 -11.47 4.38
N ALA A 252 -20.29 -11.74 5.69
CA ALA A 252 -21.26 -11.18 6.62
C ALA A 252 -21.13 -9.65 6.81
N LEU A 253 -19.99 -9.05 6.43
CA LEU A 253 -19.80 -7.59 6.44
C LEU A 253 -20.58 -6.89 5.32
N HIS A 254 -21.02 -7.60 4.28
CA HIS A 254 -21.73 -7.06 3.12
C HIS A 254 -21.04 -5.86 2.45
N LEU A 255 -19.72 -5.80 2.51
CA LEU A 255 -18.93 -4.74 1.89
C LEU A 255 -19.01 -4.86 0.36
N LYS A 256 -19.35 -3.75 -0.28
CA LYS A 256 -19.29 -3.67 -1.76
C LYS A 256 -17.86 -3.33 -2.17
N THR A 257 -17.25 -4.18 -2.94
CA THR A 257 -15.90 -4.02 -3.49
C THR A 257 -15.93 -4.02 -5.00
N ASN A 258 -14.96 -3.37 -5.62
CA ASN A 258 -14.83 -3.31 -7.08
C ASN A 258 -13.84 -4.37 -7.59
N TYR A 259 -12.85 -4.73 -6.79
CA TYR A 259 -11.79 -5.67 -7.17
C TYR A 259 -11.70 -6.88 -6.24
N TYR A 260 -11.63 -6.64 -4.91
CA TYR A 260 -11.48 -7.72 -3.95
C TYR A 260 -12.73 -8.62 -3.90
N THR A 261 -12.51 -9.92 -3.92
CA THR A 261 -13.54 -10.95 -3.65
C THR A 261 -12.93 -12.09 -2.83
N VAL A 262 -13.77 -12.87 -2.15
CA VAL A 262 -13.31 -14.06 -1.41
C VAL A 262 -12.62 -15.11 -2.30
N ARG A 263 -12.93 -15.13 -3.60
CA ARG A 263 -12.24 -16.01 -4.56
C ARG A 263 -10.88 -15.45 -4.95
N LEU A 264 -10.84 -14.13 -5.19
CA LEU A 264 -9.61 -13.43 -5.52
C LEU A 264 -8.64 -13.47 -4.35
N HIS A 265 -9.11 -13.38 -3.10
CA HIS A 265 -8.28 -13.49 -1.92
C HIS A 265 -7.34 -14.70 -2.00
N THR A 266 -7.92 -15.89 -2.15
CA THR A 266 -7.13 -17.12 -2.27
C THR A 266 -6.31 -17.16 -3.57
N GLY A 267 -6.93 -16.75 -4.69
CA GLY A 267 -6.28 -16.75 -6.01
C GLY A 267 -5.06 -15.82 -6.09
N ALA A 268 -5.05 -14.71 -5.36
CA ALA A 268 -3.97 -13.75 -5.35
C ALA A 268 -2.65 -14.33 -4.78
N PHE A 269 -2.71 -15.37 -3.95
CA PHE A 269 -1.54 -16.05 -3.40
C PHE A 269 -0.96 -17.14 -4.30
N PHE A 270 -1.63 -17.50 -5.41
CA PHE A 270 -1.07 -18.43 -6.40
C PHE A 270 -0.23 -17.64 -7.40
N LEU A 271 1.07 -17.69 -7.20
CA LEU A 271 2.03 -16.89 -7.95
C LEU A 271 2.50 -17.63 -9.21
N PRO A 272 2.90 -16.91 -10.27
CA PRO A 272 3.56 -17.52 -11.42
C PRO A 272 4.88 -18.19 -11.04
N ALA A 273 5.21 -19.31 -11.69
CA ALA A 273 6.38 -20.12 -11.39
C ALA A 273 7.73 -19.37 -11.40
N PHE A 274 7.87 -18.30 -12.20
CA PHE A 274 9.08 -17.50 -12.19
C PHE A 274 9.24 -16.72 -10.89
N LEU A 275 8.12 -16.20 -10.36
CA LEU A 275 8.10 -15.43 -9.13
C LEU A 275 8.30 -16.34 -7.91
N GLU A 276 7.66 -17.53 -7.89
CA GLU A 276 7.91 -18.54 -6.83
C GLU A 276 9.40 -18.84 -6.72
N ARG A 277 10.08 -19.12 -7.85
CA ARG A 277 11.54 -19.35 -7.84
C ARG A 277 12.33 -18.15 -7.31
N MET A 278 11.96 -16.93 -7.71
CA MET A 278 12.64 -15.72 -7.22
C MET A 278 12.54 -15.53 -5.71
N LEU A 279 11.40 -15.91 -5.13
CA LEU A 279 11.19 -15.83 -3.68
C LEU A 279 11.94 -16.97 -2.96
N GLU A 280 11.88 -18.21 -3.46
CA GLU A 280 12.61 -19.36 -2.92
C GLU A 280 14.12 -19.16 -2.89
N GLU A 281 14.71 -18.44 -3.86
CA GLU A 281 16.14 -18.12 -3.89
C GLU A 281 16.62 -17.29 -2.68
N VAL A 282 15.73 -16.64 -1.97
CA VAL A 282 16.08 -15.72 -0.87
C VAL A 282 15.51 -16.11 0.48
N GLU A 283 14.67 -17.13 0.55
CA GLU A 283 14.19 -17.77 1.77
C GLU A 283 15.26 -18.70 2.37
#